data_caf03f8cbcf9b9e06f53bf45f37c6e16
#
_entry.id   caf03f8cbcf9b9e06f53bf45f37c6e16
#
_cell.length_a   1.000
_cell.length_b   1.000
_cell.length_c   1.000
_cell.angle_alpha   90.00
_cell.angle_beta   90.00
_cell.angle_gamma   90.00
#
_symmetry.space_group_name_H-M   'P 1'
#
loop_
_entity.id
_entity.type
_entity.pdbx_description
1 polymer ?
#
loop_
_entity_poly.entity_id
_entity_poly.type
_entity_poly.pdbx_seq_one_letter_code
_entity_poly.pdbx_strand_id
1 'polypeptide(L)'
;MLDRVYDVVSKGDHGVLMIDAPTGTGKTSCISSALAAAKGKIVVAVRTVSQIDIYIDEIGKIWSKTRQRPEIAYMVGKQKICPLEGEFQGESVYAGCSRLREWTKNYVSARINKGSGSIYDPSQDGIPEEEPGYRTFCPYFLKSREGFELNGTVHFRRSGMALDVVEELKKRITPPSGLPDLCRGICPYEIMSQYARDADIIIMNYSHLFSPEFQEVIFQWLEIEREKVTLIIDEAHNLGDAVRAMNSRSLTMRMIDLAETEVEKFEGSLGQARLEESREGASWRREGVRVIRQLLPRLKKFLASKQERMAEGEALLDADIFRAFLYDGIKDIDEALSYFSDVAVAVADLNLSEGDRENLQGDIQPSLALVLLFLRDVESAESDASYQRKISVNVVSSGGHGSGYSGGHGIGGEGSSRRFARLE
;
A
#
# COMPACT_ATOMS: atom_id res chain seq x y z
N MET A 1 -19.80 -27.06 -14.51
CA MET A 1 -19.10 -25.85 -14.05
C MET A 1 -18.03 -25.44 -15.05
N LEU A 2 -17.02 -26.24 -15.31
CA LEU A 2 -15.90 -25.92 -16.21
C LEU A 2 -16.34 -25.50 -17.63
N ASP A 3 -17.25 -26.21 -18.26
CA ASP A 3 -17.77 -25.87 -19.59
C ASP A 3 -18.45 -24.51 -19.63
N ARG A 4 -19.19 -24.18 -18.57
CA ARG A 4 -19.83 -22.85 -18.45
C ARG A 4 -18.79 -21.72 -18.35
N VAL A 5 -17.71 -21.93 -17.61
CA VAL A 5 -16.61 -20.96 -17.54
C VAL A 5 -15.99 -20.79 -18.92
N TYR A 6 -15.69 -21.90 -19.58
CA TYR A 6 -15.14 -21.89 -20.93
C TYR A 6 -16.04 -21.11 -21.90
N ASP A 7 -17.34 -21.40 -21.90
CA ASP A 7 -18.32 -20.78 -22.79
C ASP A 7 -18.41 -19.24 -22.58
N VAL A 8 -18.41 -18.79 -21.31
CA VAL A 8 -18.49 -17.35 -21.01
C VAL A 8 -17.19 -16.64 -21.38
N VAL A 9 -16.05 -17.21 -21.03
CA VAL A 9 -14.75 -16.58 -21.32
C VAL A 9 -14.45 -16.55 -22.82
N SER A 10 -14.79 -17.63 -23.56
CA SER A 10 -14.53 -17.72 -24.99
C SER A 10 -15.36 -16.74 -25.83
N LYS A 11 -16.57 -16.41 -25.39
CA LYS A 11 -17.43 -15.41 -26.08
C LYS A 11 -16.83 -14.01 -26.08
N GLY A 12 -16.21 -13.61 -24.97
CA GLY A 12 -15.55 -12.30 -24.84
C GLY A 12 -16.51 -11.11 -24.91
N ASP A 13 -17.77 -11.30 -24.49
CA ASP A 13 -18.87 -10.35 -24.58
C ASP A 13 -19.19 -9.66 -23.24
N HIS A 14 -18.16 -9.48 -22.39
CA HIS A 14 -18.32 -8.91 -21.04
C HIS A 14 -19.31 -9.66 -20.13
N GLY A 15 -19.43 -10.97 -20.37
CA GLY A 15 -20.35 -11.83 -19.60
C GLY A 15 -19.94 -11.96 -18.15
N VAL A 16 -20.92 -12.03 -17.25
CA VAL A 16 -20.72 -12.30 -15.82
C VAL A 16 -21.27 -13.69 -15.51
N LEU A 17 -20.43 -14.54 -14.93
CA LEU A 17 -20.80 -15.85 -14.43
C LEU A 17 -20.65 -15.92 -12.91
N MET A 18 -21.76 -16.11 -12.21
CA MET A 18 -21.75 -16.36 -10.77
C MET A 18 -21.81 -17.87 -10.53
N ILE A 19 -20.87 -18.39 -9.74
CA ILE A 19 -20.80 -19.80 -9.35
C ILE A 19 -21.02 -19.89 -7.86
N ASP A 20 -22.19 -20.37 -7.46
CA ASP A 20 -22.47 -20.76 -6.09
C ASP A 20 -22.31 -22.25 -5.93
N ALA A 21 -21.34 -22.66 -5.12
CA ALA A 21 -21.02 -24.06 -4.91
C ALA A 21 -20.36 -24.27 -3.52
N PRO A 22 -20.65 -25.39 -2.84
CA PRO A 22 -20.07 -25.69 -1.55
C PRO A 22 -18.54 -25.71 -1.54
N THR A 23 -17.93 -25.59 -0.38
CA THR A 23 -16.48 -25.74 -0.20
C THR A 23 -16.07 -27.16 -0.61
N GLY A 24 -14.90 -27.29 -1.25
CA GLY A 24 -14.38 -28.59 -1.69
C GLY A 24 -14.91 -29.08 -3.05
N THR A 25 -15.80 -28.37 -3.72
CA THR A 25 -16.33 -28.75 -5.05
C THR A 25 -15.39 -28.47 -6.21
N GLY A 26 -14.18 -27.98 -5.94
CA GLY A 26 -13.20 -27.68 -6.97
C GLY A 26 -13.42 -26.35 -7.70
N LYS A 27 -13.99 -25.32 -7.03
CA LYS A 27 -14.18 -23.98 -7.64
C LYS A 27 -12.89 -23.43 -8.24
N THR A 28 -11.75 -23.59 -7.57
CA THR A 28 -10.44 -23.12 -8.03
C THR A 28 -10.03 -23.72 -9.38
N SER A 29 -10.46 -24.93 -9.71
CA SER A 29 -10.18 -25.56 -10.99
C SER A 29 -10.80 -24.84 -12.20
N CYS A 30 -11.71 -23.87 -11.97
CA CYS A 30 -12.23 -23.00 -13.03
C CYS A 30 -11.13 -22.21 -13.74
N ILE A 31 -9.98 -21.99 -13.10
CA ILE A 31 -8.82 -21.36 -13.74
C ILE A 31 -8.36 -22.11 -14.98
N SER A 32 -8.51 -23.44 -15.02
CA SER A 32 -8.15 -24.25 -16.19
C SER A 32 -9.00 -23.93 -17.42
N SER A 33 -10.31 -23.75 -17.21
CA SER A 33 -11.23 -23.38 -18.30
C SER A 33 -11.02 -21.92 -18.73
N ALA A 34 -10.75 -21.04 -17.78
CA ALA A 34 -10.41 -19.66 -18.09
C ALA A 34 -9.11 -19.58 -18.93
N LEU A 35 -8.07 -20.31 -18.55
CA LEU A 35 -6.82 -20.39 -19.32
C LEU A 35 -7.00 -20.93 -20.74
N ALA A 36 -7.89 -21.91 -20.91
CA ALA A 36 -8.15 -22.49 -22.23
C ALA A 36 -8.92 -21.54 -23.16
N ALA A 37 -9.64 -20.56 -22.61
CA ALA A 37 -10.58 -19.72 -23.37
C ALA A 37 -10.15 -18.24 -23.42
N ALA A 38 -9.36 -17.76 -22.47
CA ALA A 38 -8.97 -16.35 -22.38
C ALA A 38 -8.12 -15.91 -23.57
N LYS A 39 -8.41 -14.72 -24.09
CA LYS A 39 -7.66 -14.06 -25.17
C LYS A 39 -6.68 -12.99 -24.67
N GLY A 40 -6.73 -12.67 -23.40
CA GLY A 40 -5.91 -11.68 -22.73
C GLY A 40 -5.48 -12.16 -21.37
N LYS A 41 -5.02 -11.22 -20.52
CA LYS A 41 -4.58 -11.54 -19.15
C LYS A 41 -5.74 -12.06 -18.30
N ILE A 42 -5.40 -12.96 -17.37
CA ILE A 42 -6.30 -13.43 -16.33
C ILE A 42 -5.89 -12.78 -15.03
N VAL A 43 -6.82 -12.06 -14.39
CA VAL A 43 -6.62 -11.49 -13.07
C VAL A 43 -7.45 -12.25 -12.06
N VAL A 44 -6.80 -12.78 -11.03
CA VAL A 44 -7.46 -13.49 -9.94
C VAL A 44 -7.45 -12.61 -8.69
N ALA A 45 -8.62 -12.20 -8.27
CA ALA A 45 -8.81 -11.43 -7.05
C ALA A 45 -9.04 -12.35 -5.86
N VAL A 46 -8.19 -12.29 -4.86
CA VAL A 46 -8.26 -13.09 -3.64
C VAL A 46 -8.37 -12.21 -2.41
N ARG A 47 -8.96 -12.73 -1.34
CA ARG A 47 -9.09 -12.01 -0.07
C ARG A 47 -7.81 -12.07 0.76
N THR A 48 -7.11 -13.20 0.77
CA THR A 48 -5.95 -13.46 1.63
C THR A 48 -4.75 -13.97 0.84
N VAL A 49 -3.55 -13.76 1.37
CA VAL A 49 -2.31 -14.26 0.74
C VAL A 49 -2.29 -15.80 0.66
N SER A 50 -2.88 -16.51 1.64
CA SER A 50 -2.95 -17.97 1.62
C SER A 50 -3.78 -18.54 0.45
N GLN A 51 -4.73 -17.77 -0.08
CA GLN A 51 -5.46 -18.17 -1.28
C GLN A 51 -4.58 -18.12 -2.53
N ILE A 52 -3.53 -17.32 -2.55
CA ILE A 52 -2.55 -17.30 -3.65
C ILE A 52 -1.92 -18.68 -3.80
N ASP A 53 -1.51 -19.29 -2.68
CA ASP A 53 -0.89 -20.63 -2.69
C ASP A 53 -1.83 -21.69 -3.28
N ILE A 54 -3.14 -21.62 -3.00
CA ILE A 54 -4.14 -22.52 -3.55
C ILE A 54 -4.21 -22.42 -5.07
N TYR A 55 -4.21 -21.21 -5.62
CA TYR A 55 -4.20 -21.01 -7.08
C TYR A 55 -2.87 -21.44 -7.70
N ILE A 56 -1.75 -21.18 -7.04
CA ILE A 56 -0.43 -21.62 -7.49
C ILE A 56 -0.36 -23.15 -7.58
N ASP A 57 -0.86 -23.85 -6.56
CA ASP A 57 -0.91 -25.31 -6.56
C ASP A 57 -1.80 -25.86 -7.69
N GLU A 58 -2.95 -25.24 -7.94
CA GLU A 58 -3.85 -25.68 -9.01
C GLU A 58 -3.23 -25.45 -10.39
N ILE A 59 -2.60 -24.30 -10.60
CA ILE A 59 -1.89 -24.02 -11.85
C ILE A 59 -0.68 -24.94 -12.00
N GLY A 60 0.00 -25.30 -10.91
CA GLY A 60 1.05 -26.33 -10.90
C GLY A 60 0.58 -27.69 -11.40
N LYS A 61 -0.64 -28.09 -11.07
CA LYS A 61 -1.27 -29.32 -11.61
C LYS A 61 -1.53 -29.21 -13.11
N ILE A 62 -1.96 -28.02 -13.57
CA ILE A 62 -2.14 -27.75 -15.00
C ILE A 62 -0.78 -27.88 -15.72
N TRP A 63 0.28 -27.27 -15.21
CA TRP A 63 1.63 -27.38 -15.75
C TRP A 63 2.10 -28.82 -15.85
N SER A 64 1.79 -29.64 -14.84
CA SER A 64 2.23 -31.04 -14.81
C SER A 64 1.48 -31.93 -15.81
N LYS A 65 0.23 -31.58 -16.14
CA LYS A 65 -0.67 -32.43 -16.96
C LYS A 65 -0.84 -31.94 -18.39
N THR A 66 -0.46 -30.73 -18.70
CA THR A 66 -0.64 -30.13 -20.01
C THR A 66 0.68 -29.58 -20.55
N ARG A 67 0.67 -29.15 -21.82
CA ARG A 67 1.81 -28.42 -22.41
C ARG A 67 1.74 -26.93 -22.19
N GLN A 68 0.66 -26.43 -21.58
CA GLN A 68 0.50 -25.01 -21.26
C GLN A 68 1.45 -24.62 -20.13
N ARG A 69 2.12 -23.50 -20.28
CA ARG A 69 3.08 -22.94 -19.32
C ARG A 69 2.79 -21.45 -19.16
N PRO A 70 1.61 -21.09 -18.61
CA PRO A 70 1.30 -19.67 -18.42
C PRO A 70 2.30 -19.05 -17.43
N GLU A 71 2.70 -17.83 -17.70
CA GLU A 71 3.51 -17.01 -16.79
C GLU A 71 2.62 -16.48 -15.66
N ILE A 72 3.05 -16.69 -14.41
CA ILE A 72 2.22 -16.40 -13.23
C ILE A 72 2.93 -15.43 -12.33
N ALA A 73 2.30 -14.31 -12.09
CA ALA A 73 2.72 -13.34 -11.08
C ALA A 73 1.67 -13.18 -9.99
N TYR A 74 2.10 -12.66 -8.84
CA TYR A 74 1.21 -12.33 -7.75
C TYR A 74 1.65 -11.05 -7.05
N MET A 75 0.66 -10.28 -6.57
CA MET A 75 0.89 -9.06 -5.82
C MET A 75 0.72 -9.33 -4.33
N VAL A 76 1.83 -9.29 -3.60
CA VAL A 76 1.88 -9.50 -2.14
C VAL A 76 2.50 -8.27 -1.50
N GLY A 77 1.91 -7.81 -0.39
CA GLY A 77 2.41 -6.64 0.33
C GLY A 77 3.85 -6.83 0.83
N LYS A 78 4.63 -5.78 0.83
CA LYS A 78 6.04 -5.76 1.24
C LYS A 78 6.29 -6.41 2.60
N GLN A 79 5.36 -6.26 3.55
CA GLN A 79 5.43 -6.91 4.88
C GLN A 79 5.58 -8.44 4.83
N LYS A 80 5.21 -9.09 3.73
CA LYS A 80 5.24 -10.55 3.61
C LYS A 80 6.47 -11.09 2.90
N ILE A 81 7.14 -10.25 2.10
CA ILE A 81 8.24 -10.71 1.24
C ILE A 81 9.50 -9.84 1.35
N CYS A 82 9.50 -8.76 2.13
CA CYS A 82 10.67 -7.92 2.31
C CYS A 82 11.70 -8.61 3.23
N PRO A 83 12.92 -8.85 2.77
CA PRO A 83 13.95 -9.47 3.62
C PRO A 83 14.40 -8.59 4.79
N LEU A 84 14.11 -7.28 4.74
CA LEU A 84 14.42 -6.32 5.80
C LEU A 84 13.25 -6.05 6.76
N GLU A 85 12.16 -6.79 6.67
CA GLU A 85 10.95 -6.53 7.47
C GLU A 85 11.24 -6.41 8.96
N GLY A 86 12.05 -7.29 9.52
CA GLY A 86 12.45 -7.26 10.94
C GLY A 86 13.45 -6.17 11.33
N GLU A 87 14.03 -5.44 10.37
CA GLU A 87 15.02 -4.38 10.63
C GLU A 87 14.40 -2.98 10.80
N PHE A 88 13.12 -2.80 10.46
CA PHE A 88 12.41 -1.52 10.57
C PHE A 88 11.86 -1.27 11.98
N GLN A 89 12.74 -1.04 12.95
CA GLN A 89 12.36 -0.83 14.35
C GLN A 89 11.49 0.43 14.52
N GLY A 90 10.21 0.24 14.90
CA GLY A 90 9.28 1.34 15.16
C GLY A 90 8.75 2.08 13.92
N GLU A 91 9.22 1.74 12.73
CA GLU A 91 8.79 2.27 11.45
C GLU A 91 7.98 1.21 10.68
N SER A 92 7.02 1.62 9.85
CA SER A 92 6.37 0.66 8.95
C SER A 92 7.33 0.19 7.87
N VAL A 93 7.17 -1.07 7.40
CA VAL A 93 7.96 -1.61 6.28
C VAL A 93 7.87 -0.71 5.04
N TYR A 94 6.72 -0.10 4.81
CA TYR A 94 6.49 0.78 3.66
C TYR A 94 7.32 2.07 3.77
N ALA A 95 7.28 2.74 4.92
CA ALA A 95 8.04 3.96 5.15
C ALA A 95 9.56 3.69 5.12
N GLY A 96 10.02 2.66 5.82
CA GLY A 96 11.42 2.25 5.82
C GLY A 96 11.92 1.84 4.43
N CYS A 97 11.10 1.12 3.66
CA CYS A 97 11.42 0.77 2.29
C CYS A 97 11.52 2.01 1.40
N SER A 98 10.57 2.96 1.50
CA SER A 98 10.60 4.20 0.70
C SER A 98 11.87 4.99 0.98
N ARG A 99 12.17 5.24 2.24
CA ARG A 99 13.36 5.94 2.70
C ARG A 99 14.66 5.28 2.18
N LEU A 100 14.81 3.98 2.36
CA LEU A 100 16.00 3.25 1.92
C LEU A 100 16.14 3.23 0.39
N ARG A 101 15.05 3.19 -0.35
CA ARG A 101 15.08 3.25 -1.82
C ARG A 101 15.52 4.62 -2.32
N GLU A 102 15.00 5.69 -1.73
CA GLU A 102 15.42 7.05 -2.04
C GLU A 102 16.92 7.23 -1.79
N TRP A 103 17.39 6.83 -0.62
CA TRP A 103 18.81 6.88 -0.31
C TRP A 103 19.66 6.04 -1.26
N THR A 104 19.17 4.86 -1.68
CA THR A 104 19.83 4.03 -2.69
C THR A 104 19.95 4.75 -4.03
N LYS A 105 18.88 5.40 -4.49
CA LYS A 105 18.91 6.18 -5.72
C LYS A 105 19.90 7.34 -5.64
N ASN A 106 19.89 8.06 -4.52
CA ASN A 106 20.84 9.15 -4.26
C ASN A 106 22.30 8.66 -4.23
N TYR A 107 22.55 7.51 -3.62
CA TYR A 107 23.87 6.87 -3.64
C TYR A 107 24.34 6.57 -5.06
N VAL A 108 23.49 5.92 -5.88
CA VAL A 108 23.82 5.58 -7.28
C VAL A 108 24.05 6.85 -8.09
N SER A 109 23.18 7.85 -7.95
CA SER A 109 23.32 9.13 -8.65
C SER A 109 24.61 9.86 -8.30
N ALA A 110 24.97 9.89 -7.01
CA ALA A 110 26.21 10.49 -6.56
C ALA A 110 27.47 9.75 -7.11
N ARG A 111 27.37 8.43 -7.28
CA ARG A 111 28.47 7.63 -7.82
C ARG A 111 28.65 7.85 -9.32
N ILE A 112 27.58 7.91 -10.08
CA ILE A 112 27.61 8.26 -11.51
C ILE A 112 28.17 9.67 -11.72
N ASN A 113 27.68 10.66 -10.98
CA ASN A 113 28.07 12.07 -11.12
C ASN A 113 29.54 12.34 -10.71
N LYS A 114 30.13 11.50 -9.86
CA LYS A 114 31.55 11.61 -9.45
C LYS A 114 32.57 11.07 -10.46
N GLY A 115 32.12 10.66 -11.64
CA GLY A 115 33.00 10.33 -12.75
C GLY A 115 33.48 8.88 -12.82
N SER A 116 32.80 7.95 -12.16
CA SER A 116 33.09 6.50 -12.26
C SER A 116 32.54 5.86 -13.54
N GLY A 117 31.94 6.63 -14.44
CA GLY A 117 31.26 6.15 -15.66
C GLY A 117 29.81 6.59 -15.70
N SER A 118 29.19 6.52 -16.87
CA SER A 118 27.77 6.86 -17.09
C SER A 118 26.79 5.76 -16.64
N ILE A 119 27.29 4.66 -16.08
CA ILE A 119 26.50 3.48 -15.67
C ILE A 119 27.00 3.00 -14.33
N TYR A 120 26.05 2.65 -13.44
CA TYR A 120 26.26 1.86 -12.23
C TYR A 120 25.65 0.48 -12.40
N ASP A 121 26.47 -0.55 -12.37
CA ASP A 121 26.05 -1.97 -12.45
C ASP A 121 26.42 -2.67 -11.13
N PRO A 122 25.45 -3.11 -10.31
CA PRO A 122 25.72 -3.72 -9.02
C PRO A 122 26.56 -5.03 -9.11
N SER A 123 26.60 -5.69 -10.27
CA SER A 123 27.40 -6.88 -10.50
C SER A 123 28.88 -6.56 -10.68
N GLN A 124 29.23 -5.38 -11.18
CA GLN A 124 30.59 -4.92 -11.48
C GLN A 124 31.11 -3.95 -10.43
N ASP A 125 30.28 -2.98 -10.03
CA ASP A 125 30.67 -1.92 -9.09
C ASP A 125 30.67 -2.39 -7.62
N GLY A 126 30.07 -3.54 -7.36
CA GLY A 126 29.94 -4.10 -6.03
C GLY A 126 28.87 -3.40 -5.19
N ILE A 127 28.64 -3.92 -4.01
CA ILE A 127 27.68 -3.40 -3.03
C ILE A 127 28.46 -3.06 -1.77
N PRO A 128 28.37 -1.82 -1.27
CA PRO A 128 29.02 -1.45 -0.03
C PRO A 128 28.50 -2.29 1.14
N GLU A 129 29.39 -2.67 2.04
CA GLU A 129 29.01 -3.31 3.30
C GLU A 129 28.50 -2.27 4.29
N GLU A 130 27.39 -2.56 4.94
CA GLU A 130 26.83 -1.74 6.02
C GLU A 130 26.53 -2.60 7.23
N GLU A 131 26.67 -1.99 8.41
CA GLU A 131 26.34 -2.67 9.66
C GLU A 131 24.81 -2.87 9.78
N PRO A 132 24.34 -4.03 10.27
CA PRO A 132 22.92 -4.25 10.55
C PRO A 132 22.37 -3.17 11.50
N GLY A 133 21.21 -2.62 11.16
CA GLY A 133 20.54 -1.58 11.94
C GLY A 133 20.94 -0.14 11.62
N TYR A 134 21.99 0.09 10.82
CA TYR A 134 22.44 1.42 10.35
C TYR A 134 22.48 1.47 8.82
N ARG A 135 21.33 1.14 8.18
CA ARG A 135 21.29 1.12 6.72
C ARG A 135 21.02 2.49 6.12
N THR A 136 21.90 2.91 5.22
CA THR A 136 21.77 4.11 4.40
C THR A 136 21.27 3.80 3.00
N PHE A 137 21.15 2.53 2.62
CA PHE A 137 20.55 2.09 1.35
C PHE A 137 19.95 0.68 1.50
N CYS A 138 19.12 0.28 0.51
CA CYS A 138 18.58 -1.07 0.44
C CYS A 138 19.46 -1.96 -0.48
N PRO A 139 20.21 -2.93 0.06
CA PRO A 139 21.06 -3.78 -0.77
C PRO A 139 20.28 -4.65 -1.75
N TYR A 140 19.07 -5.04 -1.38
CA TYR A 140 18.19 -5.85 -2.23
C TYR A 140 17.65 -5.04 -3.42
N PHE A 141 17.24 -3.79 -3.17
CA PHE A 141 16.81 -2.88 -4.23
C PHE A 141 17.97 -2.50 -5.14
N LEU A 142 19.14 -2.22 -4.55
CA LEU A 142 20.34 -1.88 -5.29
C LEU A 142 20.73 -2.98 -6.30
N LYS A 143 20.66 -4.26 -5.90
CA LYS A 143 20.90 -5.40 -6.79
C LYS A 143 19.86 -5.54 -7.90
N SER A 144 18.64 -5.01 -7.69
CA SER A 144 17.54 -5.12 -8.67
C SER A 144 17.69 -4.16 -9.84
N ARG A 145 18.52 -3.12 -9.71
CA ARG A 145 18.54 -1.97 -10.63
C ARG A 145 19.96 -1.61 -11.04
N GLU A 146 20.09 -1.29 -12.32
CA GLU A 146 21.25 -0.55 -12.86
C GLU A 146 20.87 0.91 -12.99
N GLY A 147 21.80 1.81 -12.60
CA GLY A 147 21.65 3.25 -12.85
C GLY A 147 22.41 3.65 -14.10
N PHE A 148 21.86 4.54 -14.92
CA PHE A 148 22.55 5.12 -16.07
C PHE A 148 22.17 6.59 -16.25
N GLU A 149 23.14 7.36 -16.75
CA GLU A 149 22.91 8.77 -17.06
C GLU A 149 22.37 8.94 -18.47
N LEU A 150 21.32 9.73 -18.61
CA LEU A 150 20.78 10.18 -19.88
C LEU A 150 20.39 11.67 -19.78
N ASN A 151 20.98 12.52 -20.61
CA ASN A 151 20.71 13.97 -20.63
C ASN A 151 20.85 14.68 -19.28
N GLY A 152 21.87 14.30 -18.48
CA GLY A 152 22.13 14.90 -17.17
C GLY A 152 21.23 14.36 -16.03
N THR A 153 20.36 13.40 -16.33
CA THR A 153 19.47 12.76 -15.35
C THR A 153 19.83 11.28 -15.20
N VAL A 154 19.84 10.78 -13.96
CA VAL A 154 20.08 9.36 -13.70
C VAL A 154 18.77 8.60 -13.77
N HIS A 155 18.73 7.61 -14.62
CA HIS A 155 17.62 6.69 -14.82
C HIS A 155 17.97 5.30 -14.29
N PHE A 156 16.95 4.48 -14.03
CA PHE A 156 17.09 3.14 -13.50
C PHE A 156 16.40 2.12 -14.41
N ARG A 157 17.11 1.02 -14.70
CA ARG A 157 16.56 -0.14 -15.41
C ARG A 157 16.79 -1.43 -14.62
N ARG A 158 16.20 -2.53 -15.05
CA ARG A 158 16.45 -3.86 -14.47
C ARG A 158 17.94 -4.20 -14.59
N SER A 159 18.55 -4.70 -13.51
CA SER A 159 19.91 -5.22 -13.57
C SER A 159 19.94 -6.57 -14.28
N GLY A 160 21.12 -6.98 -14.79
CA GLY A 160 21.31 -8.31 -15.34
C GLY A 160 20.94 -9.41 -14.35
N MET A 161 21.30 -9.23 -13.07
CA MET A 161 20.94 -10.14 -11.98
C MET A 161 19.42 -10.27 -11.80
N ALA A 162 18.67 -9.17 -11.94
CA ALA A 162 17.21 -9.19 -11.85
C ALA A 162 16.58 -9.92 -13.05
N LEU A 163 17.13 -9.76 -14.24
CA LEU A 163 16.70 -10.48 -15.44
C LEU A 163 16.89 -11.98 -15.30
N ASP A 164 18.02 -12.44 -14.75
CA ASP A 164 18.28 -13.87 -14.48
C ASP A 164 17.22 -14.48 -13.55
N VAL A 165 16.81 -13.75 -12.51
CA VAL A 165 15.76 -14.22 -11.59
C VAL A 165 14.40 -14.31 -12.30
N VAL A 166 14.08 -13.34 -13.16
CA VAL A 166 12.83 -13.39 -13.96
C VAL A 166 12.82 -14.61 -14.88
N GLU A 167 13.94 -14.91 -15.53
CA GLU A 167 14.06 -16.13 -16.38
C GLU A 167 13.92 -17.43 -15.57
N GLU A 168 14.34 -17.44 -14.30
CA GLU A 168 14.10 -18.59 -13.42
C GLU A 168 12.62 -18.70 -13.01
N LEU A 169 11.92 -17.57 -12.79
CA LEU A 169 10.47 -17.57 -12.54
C LEU A 169 9.66 -18.17 -13.71
N LYS A 170 10.08 -17.92 -14.95
CA LYS A 170 9.44 -18.48 -16.13
C LYS A 170 9.58 -20.02 -16.22
N LYS A 171 10.62 -20.57 -15.61
CA LYS A 171 10.89 -22.03 -15.66
C LYS A 171 10.16 -22.84 -14.59
N ARG A 172 9.74 -22.19 -13.50
CA ARG A 172 9.11 -22.87 -12.36
C ARG A 172 8.08 -22.00 -11.67
N ILE A 173 7.03 -22.62 -11.17
CA ILE A 173 6.07 -21.96 -10.30
C ILE A 173 6.68 -21.83 -8.91
N THR A 174 6.70 -20.60 -8.37
CA THR A 174 7.28 -20.30 -7.06
C THR A 174 6.22 -19.66 -6.18
N PRO A 175 5.86 -20.27 -5.02
CA PRO A 175 4.92 -19.66 -4.09
C PRO A 175 5.53 -18.43 -3.40
N PRO A 176 4.70 -17.54 -2.82
CA PRO A 176 5.18 -16.34 -2.10
C PRO A 176 6.25 -16.62 -1.06
N SER A 177 6.13 -17.72 -0.31
CA SER A 177 7.11 -18.13 0.72
C SER A 177 8.49 -18.52 0.15
N GLY A 178 8.55 -19.03 -1.06
CA GLY A 178 9.80 -19.43 -1.72
C GLY A 178 10.45 -18.31 -2.55
N LEU A 179 9.75 -17.18 -2.73
CA LEU A 179 10.24 -16.10 -3.59
C LEU A 179 11.52 -15.41 -3.04
N PRO A 180 11.67 -15.14 -1.74
CA PRO A 180 12.89 -14.54 -1.20
C PRO A 180 14.13 -15.39 -1.47
N ASP A 181 14.03 -16.71 -1.33
CA ASP A 181 15.14 -17.63 -1.58
C ASP A 181 15.51 -17.68 -3.08
N LEU A 182 14.50 -17.68 -3.95
CA LEU A 182 14.72 -17.61 -5.40
C LEU A 182 15.45 -16.33 -5.80
N CYS A 183 15.10 -15.21 -5.17
CA CYS A 183 15.66 -13.90 -5.50
C CYS A 183 17.13 -13.74 -5.10
N ARG A 184 17.71 -14.62 -4.28
CA ARG A 184 19.16 -14.64 -3.95
C ARG A 184 19.74 -13.28 -3.53
N GLY A 185 19.00 -12.56 -2.71
CA GLY A 185 19.41 -11.24 -2.23
C GLY A 185 19.05 -10.07 -3.16
N ILE A 186 18.26 -10.30 -4.19
CA ILE A 186 17.59 -9.25 -4.98
C ILE A 186 16.21 -8.97 -4.36
N CYS A 187 15.66 -7.77 -4.53
CA CYS A 187 14.37 -7.42 -3.95
C CYS A 187 13.22 -8.26 -4.54
N PRO A 188 12.59 -9.15 -3.73
CA PRO A 188 11.49 -9.99 -4.24
C PRO A 188 10.29 -9.18 -4.73
N TYR A 189 10.00 -8.04 -4.06
CA TYR A 189 8.93 -7.15 -4.46
C TYR A 189 9.18 -6.54 -5.84
N GLU A 190 10.41 -6.06 -6.11
CA GLU A 190 10.78 -5.51 -7.41
C GLU A 190 10.70 -6.55 -8.52
N ILE A 191 11.20 -7.77 -8.25
CA ILE A 191 11.16 -8.86 -9.23
C ILE A 191 9.73 -9.21 -9.59
N MET A 192 8.88 -9.49 -8.58
CA MET A 192 7.49 -9.89 -8.82
C MET A 192 6.66 -8.78 -9.47
N SER A 193 6.87 -7.54 -9.02
CA SER A 193 6.20 -6.38 -9.60
C SER A 193 6.52 -6.22 -11.09
N GLN A 194 7.78 -6.36 -11.46
CA GLN A 194 8.22 -6.25 -12.85
C GLN A 194 7.76 -7.43 -13.71
N TYR A 195 7.77 -8.65 -13.14
CA TYR A 195 7.33 -9.85 -13.83
C TYR A 195 5.83 -9.84 -14.09
N ALA A 196 5.04 -9.23 -13.21
CA ALA A 196 3.59 -9.14 -13.35
C ALA A 196 3.13 -8.41 -14.63
N ARG A 197 3.96 -7.52 -15.19
CA ARG A 197 3.64 -6.85 -16.46
C ARG A 197 3.58 -7.82 -17.64
N ASP A 198 4.45 -8.81 -17.64
CA ASP A 198 4.58 -9.78 -18.73
C ASP A 198 3.72 -11.03 -18.49
N ALA A 199 3.23 -11.25 -17.26
CA ALA A 199 2.52 -12.45 -16.85
C ALA A 199 1.15 -12.61 -17.53
N ASP A 200 0.79 -13.88 -17.84
CA ASP A 200 -0.53 -14.29 -18.35
C ASP A 200 -1.58 -14.29 -17.24
N ILE A 201 -1.16 -14.68 -16.03
CA ILE A 201 -2.01 -14.74 -14.83
C ILE A 201 -1.43 -13.86 -13.75
N ILE A 202 -2.26 -12.97 -13.21
CA ILE A 202 -1.89 -12.09 -12.10
C ILE A 202 -2.83 -12.38 -10.94
N ILE A 203 -2.30 -12.85 -9.80
CA ILE A 203 -3.08 -13.09 -8.59
C ILE A 203 -2.84 -11.94 -7.64
N MET A 204 -3.89 -11.27 -7.20
CA MET A 204 -3.78 -10.10 -6.33
C MET A 204 -4.87 -10.03 -5.28
N ASN A 205 -4.60 -9.32 -4.19
CA ASN A 205 -5.60 -9.07 -3.17
C ASN A 205 -6.69 -8.10 -3.67
N TYR A 206 -7.89 -8.20 -3.11
CA TYR A 206 -9.02 -7.30 -3.36
C TYR A 206 -8.62 -5.82 -3.27
N SER A 207 -7.76 -5.43 -2.31
CA SER A 207 -7.32 -4.06 -2.15
C SER A 207 -6.59 -3.50 -3.37
N HIS A 208 -5.82 -4.32 -4.08
CA HIS A 208 -5.14 -3.88 -5.29
C HIS A 208 -6.10 -3.65 -6.47
N LEU A 209 -7.22 -4.37 -6.49
CA LEU A 209 -8.14 -4.35 -7.63
C LEU A 209 -9.34 -3.43 -7.42
N PHE A 210 -9.86 -3.34 -6.19
CA PHE A 210 -11.11 -2.66 -5.89
C PHE A 210 -10.96 -1.36 -5.08
N SER A 211 -9.75 -1.01 -4.63
CA SER A 211 -9.50 0.31 -4.08
C SER A 211 -9.50 1.35 -5.21
N PRO A 212 -10.34 2.39 -5.15
CA PRO A 212 -10.36 3.43 -6.17
C PRO A 212 -9.00 4.12 -6.37
N GLU A 213 -8.23 4.22 -5.30
CA GLU A 213 -6.92 4.88 -5.28
C GLU A 213 -5.86 4.09 -6.05
N PHE A 214 -5.94 2.76 -6.01
CA PHE A 214 -4.93 1.88 -6.61
C PHE A 214 -5.33 1.29 -7.96
N GLN A 215 -6.63 1.12 -8.20
CA GLN A 215 -7.13 0.41 -9.36
C GLN A 215 -6.58 0.94 -10.69
N GLU A 216 -6.74 2.25 -10.92
CA GLU A 216 -6.34 2.87 -12.19
C GLU A 216 -4.81 2.76 -12.41
N VAL A 217 -4.05 3.07 -11.35
CA VAL A 217 -2.59 3.00 -11.37
C VAL A 217 -2.09 1.58 -11.62
N ILE A 218 -2.70 0.57 -10.97
CA ILE A 218 -2.37 -0.85 -11.16
C ILE A 218 -2.69 -1.31 -12.57
N PHE A 219 -3.86 -0.95 -13.11
CA PHE A 219 -4.25 -1.33 -14.47
C PHE A 219 -3.32 -0.75 -15.52
N GLN A 220 -2.97 0.54 -15.39
CA GLN A 220 -2.00 1.19 -16.28
C GLN A 220 -0.61 0.55 -16.17
N TRP A 221 -0.14 0.34 -14.94
CA TRP A 221 1.20 -0.20 -14.71
C TRP A 221 1.36 -1.65 -15.18
N LEU A 222 0.32 -2.49 -14.99
CA LEU A 222 0.31 -3.89 -15.44
C LEU A 222 -0.12 -4.04 -16.90
N GLU A 223 -0.40 -2.92 -17.59
CA GLU A 223 -0.88 -2.92 -18.97
C GLU A 223 -2.12 -3.82 -19.15
N ILE A 224 -3.06 -3.74 -18.19
CA ILE A 224 -4.30 -4.51 -18.22
C ILE A 224 -5.33 -3.76 -19.06
N GLU A 225 -5.69 -4.34 -20.19
CA GLU A 225 -6.78 -3.87 -21.03
C GLU A 225 -8.13 -4.35 -20.45
N ARG A 226 -8.96 -3.44 -19.96
CA ARG A 226 -10.25 -3.77 -19.31
C ARG A 226 -11.17 -4.60 -20.21
N GLU A 227 -11.11 -4.38 -21.52
CA GLU A 227 -11.95 -5.06 -22.51
C GLU A 227 -11.49 -6.50 -22.82
N LYS A 228 -10.25 -6.82 -22.46
CA LYS A 228 -9.64 -8.13 -22.76
C LYS A 228 -9.32 -8.95 -21.53
N VAL A 229 -9.46 -8.39 -20.33
CA VAL A 229 -9.12 -9.10 -19.11
C VAL A 229 -10.23 -10.07 -18.70
N THR A 230 -9.82 -11.26 -18.29
CA THR A 230 -10.71 -12.22 -17.60
C THR A 230 -10.49 -12.06 -16.09
N LEU A 231 -11.51 -11.58 -15.38
CA LEU A 231 -11.47 -11.38 -13.95
C LEU A 231 -12.12 -12.57 -13.22
N ILE A 232 -11.37 -13.21 -12.33
CA ILE A 232 -11.86 -14.24 -11.42
C ILE A 232 -11.87 -13.65 -10.01
N ILE A 233 -13.03 -13.61 -9.37
CA ILE A 233 -13.18 -13.14 -8.00
C ILE A 233 -13.45 -14.33 -7.10
N ASP A 234 -12.47 -14.72 -6.30
CA ASP A 234 -12.61 -15.82 -5.34
C ASP A 234 -13.33 -15.35 -4.09
N GLU A 235 -14.21 -16.20 -3.53
CA GLU A 235 -15.03 -15.88 -2.34
C GLU A 235 -15.80 -14.56 -2.48
N ALA A 236 -16.41 -14.32 -3.66
CA ALA A 236 -17.08 -13.08 -4.04
C ALA A 236 -18.17 -12.61 -3.06
N HIS A 237 -18.68 -13.51 -2.20
CA HIS A 237 -19.63 -13.14 -1.14
C HIS A 237 -19.02 -12.16 -0.12
N ASN A 238 -17.70 -12.10 0.00
CA ASN A 238 -16.99 -11.14 0.85
C ASN A 238 -16.71 -9.79 0.16
N LEU A 239 -16.95 -9.69 -1.15
CA LEU A 239 -16.55 -8.51 -1.92
C LEU A 239 -17.26 -7.25 -1.45
N GLY A 240 -18.56 -7.34 -1.15
CA GLY A 240 -19.33 -6.20 -0.68
C GLY A 240 -18.78 -5.60 0.62
N ASP A 241 -18.40 -6.45 1.57
CA ASP A 241 -17.81 -6.00 2.84
C ASP A 241 -16.39 -5.47 2.63
N ALA A 242 -15.60 -6.11 1.77
CA ALA A 242 -14.27 -5.66 1.44
C ALA A 242 -14.29 -4.28 0.76
N VAL A 243 -15.17 -4.06 -0.21
CA VAL A 243 -15.31 -2.77 -0.89
C VAL A 243 -15.80 -1.69 0.06
N ARG A 244 -16.79 -2.00 0.94
CA ARG A 244 -17.18 -1.04 1.99
C ARG A 244 -16.02 -0.67 2.88
N ALA A 245 -15.23 -1.65 3.35
CA ALA A 245 -14.08 -1.39 4.21
C ALA A 245 -13.01 -0.54 3.49
N MET A 246 -12.77 -0.74 2.20
CA MET A 246 -11.83 0.05 1.40
C MET A 246 -12.31 1.49 1.17
N ASN A 247 -13.62 1.69 1.04
CA ASN A 247 -14.22 3.01 0.87
C ASN A 247 -14.57 3.69 2.20
N SER A 248 -14.36 3.01 3.33
CA SER A 248 -14.52 3.59 4.66
C SER A 248 -13.21 4.23 5.10
N ARG A 249 -13.24 5.51 5.35
CA ARG A 249 -12.08 6.21 5.92
C ARG A 249 -12.19 6.23 7.43
N SER A 250 -11.06 6.16 8.06
CA SER A 250 -10.99 6.22 9.53
C SER A 250 -9.93 7.17 9.99
N LEU A 251 -10.23 7.87 11.07
CA LEU A 251 -9.30 8.77 11.75
C LEU A 251 -8.94 8.21 13.12
N THR A 252 -7.65 8.05 13.38
CA THR A 252 -7.12 7.59 14.65
C THR A 252 -6.24 8.65 15.29
N MET A 253 -6.06 8.56 16.63
CA MET A 253 -5.12 9.42 17.36
C MET A 253 -3.73 9.43 16.73
N ARG A 254 -3.21 8.24 16.37
CA ARG A 254 -1.89 8.09 15.77
C ARG A 254 -1.76 8.84 14.44
N MET A 255 -2.81 8.83 13.61
CA MET A 255 -2.79 9.59 12.35
C MET A 255 -2.71 11.09 12.60
N ILE A 256 -3.40 11.58 13.62
CA ILE A 256 -3.34 13.00 14.00
C ILE A 256 -1.95 13.36 14.53
N ASP A 257 -1.35 12.52 15.38
CA ASP A 257 0.01 12.76 15.91
C ASP A 257 1.06 12.77 14.78
N LEU A 258 0.93 11.89 13.81
CA LEU A 258 1.81 11.87 12.63
C LEU A 258 1.60 13.12 11.75
N ALA A 259 0.34 13.53 11.53
CA ALA A 259 0.03 14.73 10.78
C ALA A 259 0.59 16.00 11.46
N GLU A 260 0.51 16.10 12.80
CA GLU A 260 1.16 17.17 13.56
C GLU A 260 2.68 17.22 13.29
N THR A 261 3.34 16.06 13.33
CA THR A 261 4.78 15.95 13.06
C THR A 261 5.14 16.34 11.62
N GLU A 262 4.30 15.97 10.63
CA GLU A 262 4.50 16.32 9.22
C GLU A 262 4.41 17.85 9.02
N VAL A 263 3.44 18.51 9.67
CA VAL A 263 3.31 19.97 9.62
C VAL A 263 4.50 20.67 10.27
N GLU A 264 5.00 20.17 11.40
CA GLU A 264 6.20 20.71 12.06
C GLU A 264 7.44 20.65 11.16
N LYS A 265 7.64 19.52 10.48
CA LYS A 265 8.72 19.36 9.50
C LYS A 265 8.57 20.34 8.32
N PHE A 266 7.33 20.50 7.81
CA PHE A 266 7.03 21.42 6.74
C PHE A 266 7.36 22.86 7.13
N GLU A 267 6.96 23.32 8.31
CA GLU A 267 7.30 24.66 8.82
C GLU A 267 8.81 24.85 8.98
N GLY A 268 9.53 23.82 9.46
CA GLY A 268 10.98 23.85 9.54
C GLY A 268 11.66 24.06 8.18
N SER A 269 11.13 23.42 7.13
CA SER A 269 11.64 23.58 5.76
C SER A 269 11.36 24.97 5.18
N LEU A 270 10.22 25.58 5.51
CA LEU A 270 9.88 26.95 5.11
C LEU A 270 10.84 28.00 5.70
N GLY A 271 11.42 27.71 6.87
CA GLY A 271 12.43 28.60 7.48
C GLY A 271 13.72 28.70 6.67
N GLN A 272 14.07 27.68 5.90
CA GLN A 272 15.26 27.65 5.05
C GLN A 272 15.03 28.23 3.64
N ALA A 273 13.80 28.12 3.10
CA ALA A 273 13.43 28.56 1.75
C ALA A 273 13.09 30.08 1.63
N ARG A 274 13.20 30.86 2.69
CA ARG A 274 12.78 32.28 2.77
C ARG A 274 13.47 33.25 1.81
N LEU A 275 14.43 32.83 1.01
CA LEU A 275 15.23 33.71 0.15
C LEU A 275 14.74 33.82 -1.30
N GLU A 276 13.83 32.98 -1.78
CA GLU A 276 13.46 32.93 -3.22
C GLU A 276 11.95 33.06 -3.53
N GLU A 277 11.05 33.14 -2.56
CA GLU A 277 9.61 33.09 -2.82
C GLU A 277 8.92 34.45 -2.98
N SER A 278 7.95 34.49 -3.93
CA SER A 278 7.02 35.61 -4.09
C SER A 278 6.14 35.80 -2.83
N ARG A 279 5.80 37.04 -2.49
CA ARG A 279 4.97 37.37 -1.30
C ARG A 279 3.60 36.67 -1.27
N GLU A 280 3.04 36.31 -2.44
CA GLU A 280 1.76 35.60 -2.55
C GLU A 280 1.89 34.12 -2.19
N GLY A 281 2.96 33.43 -2.65
CA GLY A 281 3.20 32.03 -2.31
C GLY A 281 3.40 31.78 -0.81
N ALA A 282 3.96 32.74 -0.09
CA ALA A 282 4.17 32.64 1.36
C ALA A 282 2.88 32.91 2.19
N SER A 283 1.82 33.47 1.58
CA SER A 283 0.59 33.81 2.30
C SER A 283 -0.31 32.60 2.52
N TRP A 284 -0.61 31.84 1.47
CA TRP A 284 -1.50 30.68 1.56
C TRP A 284 -0.91 29.56 2.44
N ARG A 285 0.42 29.37 2.40
CA ARG A 285 1.09 28.39 3.26
C ARG A 285 0.93 28.70 4.74
N ARG A 286 1.08 29.97 5.12
CA ARG A 286 0.87 30.41 6.51
C ARG A 286 -0.58 30.24 6.95
N GLU A 287 -1.52 30.56 6.07
CA GLU A 287 -2.93 30.40 6.35
C GLU A 287 -3.31 28.91 6.48
N GLY A 288 -2.84 28.07 5.57
CA GLY A 288 -3.05 26.61 5.63
C GLY A 288 -2.48 26.01 6.91
N VAL A 289 -1.25 26.34 7.28
CA VAL A 289 -0.65 25.89 8.54
C VAL A 289 -1.45 26.38 9.73
N ARG A 290 -1.95 27.61 9.71
CA ARG A 290 -2.81 28.16 10.77
C ARG A 290 -4.10 27.36 10.94
N VAL A 291 -4.77 27.03 9.83
CA VAL A 291 -5.99 26.22 9.84
C VAL A 291 -5.69 24.81 10.38
N ILE A 292 -4.64 24.18 9.92
CA ILE A 292 -4.26 22.83 10.36
C ILE A 292 -3.97 22.81 11.86
N ARG A 293 -3.23 23.81 12.36
CA ARG A 293 -2.95 23.95 13.80
C ARG A 293 -4.18 24.25 14.66
N GLN A 294 -5.29 24.68 14.07
CA GLN A 294 -6.57 24.78 14.75
C GLN A 294 -7.33 23.45 14.73
N LEU A 295 -7.35 22.75 13.58
CA LEU A 295 -8.16 21.55 13.38
C LEU A 295 -7.57 20.31 14.06
N LEU A 296 -6.25 20.04 13.92
CA LEU A 296 -5.64 18.82 14.46
C LEU A 296 -5.79 18.69 15.99
N PRO A 297 -5.52 19.73 16.81
CA PRO A 297 -5.73 19.64 18.26
C PRO A 297 -7.21 19.46 18.65
N ARG A 298 -8.14 20.00 17.87
CA ARG A 298 -9.58 19.81 18.10
C ARG A 298 -10.00 18.39 17.80
N LEU A 299 -9.56 17.82 16.68
CA LEU A 299 -9.78 16.40 16.36
C LEU A 299 -9.24 15.49 17.47
N LYS A 300 -8.03 15.77 17.94
CA LYS A 300 -7.37 15.05 19.02
C LYS A 300 -8.16 15.12 20.32
N LYS A 301 -8.62 16.31 20.69
CA LYS A 301 -9.46 16.56 21.87
C LYS A 301 -10.80 15.85 21.77
N PHE A 302 -11.41 15.87 20.58
CA PHE A 302 -12.68 15.17 20.35
C PHE A 302 -12.51 13.65 20.54
N LEU A 303 -11.54 13.02 19.89
CA LEU A 303 -11.24 11.61 20.03
C LEU A 303 -10.91 11.23 21.48
N ALA A 304 -10.08 12.00 22.16
CA ALA A 304 -9.72 11.78 23.56
C ALA A 304 -10.96 11.79 24.46
N SER A 305 -11.85 12.78 24.26
CA SER A 305 -13.10 12.88 25.04
C SER A 305 -14.02 11.66 24.86
N LYS A 306 -14.05 11.11 23.66
CA LYS A 306 -14.85 9.90 23.36
C LYS A 306 -14.19 8.65 23.92
N GLN A 307 -12.87 8.55 23.82
CA GLN A 307 -12.10 7.45 24.42
C GLN A 307 -12.32 7.34 25.94
N GLU A 308 -12.47 8.46 26.63
CA GLU A 308 -12.71 8.49 28.07
C GLU A 308 -14.17 8.16 28.44
N ARG A 309 -15.13 8.68 27.66
CA ARG A 309 -16.55 8.70 28.06
C ARG A 309 -17.40 7.57 27.45
N MET A 310 -17.01 7.02 26.31
CA MET A 310 -17.75 5.93 25.70
C MET A 310 -17.37 4.59 26.29
N ALA A 311 -18.35 3.69 26.46
CA ALA A 311 -18.06 2.28 26.69
C ALA A 311 -17.40 1.66 25.43
N GLU A 312 -16.83 0.47 25.57
CA GLU A 312 -16.37 -0.29 24.42
C GLU A 312 -17.53 -0.59 23.48
N GLY A 313 -17.36 -0.31 22.20
CA GLY A 313 -18.39 -0.50 21.16
C GLY A 313 -18.41 0.62 20.14
N GLU A 314 -19.49 0.67 19.37
CA GLU A 314 -19.71 1.63 18.31
C GLU A 314 -20.92 2.52 18.62
N ALA A 315 -20.85 3.77 18.19
CA ALA A 315 -21.96 4.71 18.23
C ALA A 315 -22.02 5.53 16.94
N LEU A 316 -23.19 5.95 16.54
CA LEU A 316 -23.33 6.90 15.45
C LEU A 316 -22.76 8.25 15.89
N LEU A 317 -22.05 8.90 14.99
CA LEU A 317 -21.55 10.25 15.18
C LEU A 317 -22.60 11.25 14.74
N ASP A 318 -22.99 12.13 15.64
CA ASP A 318 -23.79 13.29 15.30
C ASP A 318 -22.91 14.29 14.53
N ALA A 319 -23.20 14.46 13.26
CA ALA A 319 -22.41 15.29 12.36
C ALA A 319 -22.48 16.79 12.73
N ASP A 320 -23.64 17.27 13.14
CA ASP A 320 -23.84 18.68 13.48
C ASP A 320 -23.03 19.05 14.72
N ILE A 321 -23.06 18.19 15.74
CA ILE A 321 -22.28 18.36 16.95
C ILE A 321 -20.78 18.27 16.63
N PHE A 322 -20.38 17.34 15.78
CA PHE A 322 -18.98 17.19 15.39
C PHE A 322 -18.47 18.42 14.63
N ARG A 323 -19.23 18.88 13.64
CA ARG A 323 -18.91 20.08 12.84
C ARG A 323 -18.85 21.34 13.71
N ALA A 324 -19.85 21.55 14.55
CA ALA A 324 -19.88 22.70 15.45
C ALA A 324 -18.66 22.75 16.38
N PHE A 325 -18.22 21.59 16.86
CA PHE A 325 -17.03 21.49 17.69
C PHE A 325 -15.75 21.71 16.90
N LEU A 326 -15.63 21.08 15.71
CA LEU A 326 -14.41 21.07 14.92
C LEU A 326 -14.13 22.44 14.30
N TYR A 327 -15.15 23.04 13.71
CA TYR A 327 -15.03 24.29 12.95
C TYR A 327 -15.42 25.54 13.75
N ASP A 328 -15.50 25.44 15.07
CA ASP A 328 -15.81 26.60 15.91
C ASP A 328 -14.90 27.80 15.60
N GLY A 329 -15.50 28.95 15.26
CA GLY A 329 -14.80 30.17 14.86
C GLY A 329 -14.21 30.16 13.43
N ILE A 330 -14.41 29.11 12.63
CA ILE A 330 -14.09 29.07 11.20
C ILE A 330 -15.33 29.53 10.41
N LYS A 331 -15.19 30.63 9.67
CA LYS A 331 -16.32 31.23 8.95
C LYS A 331 -16.67 30.52 7.65
N ASP A 332 -15.65 30.07 6.93
CA ASP A 332 -15.77 29.38 5.66
C ASP A 332 -14.98 28.06 5.74
N ILE A 333 -15.71 26.95 5.78
CA ILE A 333 -15.13 25.61 5.91
C ILE A 333 -14.47 25.18 4.60
N ASP A 334 -15.08 25.49 3.45
CA ASP A 334 -14.55 25.12 2.15
C ASP A 334 -13.23 25.84 1.86
N GLU A 335 -13.16 27.13 2.19
CA GLU A 335 -11.92 27.90 2.09
C GLU A 335 -10.85 27.34 3.02
N ALA A 336 -11.21 27.01 4.27
CA ALA A 336 -10.28 26.42 5.24
C ALA A 336 -9.74 25.06 4.77
N LEU A 337 -10.60 24.18 4.25
CA LEU A 337 -10.19 22.89 3.70
C LEU A 337 -9.39 23.04 2.40
N SER A 338 -9.60 24.09 1.62
CA SER A 338 -8.77 24.40 0.46
C SER A 338 -7.34 24.76 0.90
N TYR A 339 -7.16 25.66 1.86
CA TYR A 339 -5.85 25.98 2.42
C TYR A 339 -5.16 24.75 3.06
N PHE A 340 -5.93 23.91 3.76
CA PHE A 340 -5.43 22.66 4.29
C PHE A 340 -4.91 21.78 3.15
N SER A 341 -5.66 21.66 2.04
CA SER A 341 -5.31 20.88 0.87
C SER A 341 -3.98 21.31 0.25
N ASP A 342 -3.78 22.61 0.10
CA ASP A 342 -2.57 23.16 -0.49
C ASP A 342 -1.33 22.78 0.35
N VAL A 343 -1.44 22.80 1.67
CA VAL A 343 -0.35 22.36 2.55
C VAL A 343 -0.18 20.85 2.50
N ALA A 344 -1.26 20.06 2.47
CA ALA A 344 -1.16 18.61 2.38
C ALA A 344 -0.47 18.15 1.09
N VAL A 345 -0.76 18.81 -0.05
CA VAL A 345 -0.07 18.59 -1.32
C VAL A 345 1.42 18.95 -1.21
N ALA A 346 1.73 20.11 -0.64
CA ALA A 346 3.12 20.54 -0.47
C ALA A 346 3.92 19.60 0.46
N VAL A 347 3.30 19.08 1.52
CA VAL A 347 3.90 18.05 2.40
C VAL A 347 4.12 16.75 1.64
N ALA A 348 3.17 16.34 0.81
CA ALA A 348 3.33 15.16 -0.04
C ALA A 348 4.49 15.33 -1.03
N ASP A 349 4.60 16.50 -1.67
CA ASP A 349 5.67 16.81 -2.62
C ASP A 349 7.06 16.83 -1.96
N LEU A 350 7.17 17.25 -0.71
CA LEU A 350 8.42 17.18 0.06
C LEU A 350 8.84 15.74 0.39
N ASN A 351 7.86 14.83 0.51
CA ASN A 351 8.10 13.43 0.83
C ASN A 351 8.29 12.54 -0.40
N LEU A 352 7.95 13.06 -1.60
CA LEU A 352 8.05 12.32 -2.87
C LEU A 352 9.25 12.83 -3.66
N SER A 353 10.29 12.02 -3.80
CA SER A 353 11.29 12.24 -4.84
C SER A 353 10.69 12.00 -6.24
N GLU A 354 11.19 12.68 -7.27
CA GLU A 354 10.69 12.54 -8.66
C GLU A 354 10.64 11.09 -9.17
N GLY A 355 11.50 10.21 -8.67
CA GLY A 355 11.53 8.79 -9.05
C GLY A 355 10.45 7.91 -8.39
N ASP A 356 9.76 8.38 -7.37
CA ASP A 356 8.72 7.62 -6.69
C ASP A 356 7.36 7.77 -7.38
N ARG A 357 7.18 8.82 -8.20
CA ARG A 357 5.98 9.03 -9.03
C ARG A 357 5.83 7.99 -10.15
N GLU A 358 6.93 7.42 -10.63
CA GLU A 358 6.93 6.37 -11.67
C GLU A 358 6.73 4.95 -11.15
N ASN A 359 6.82 4.74 -9.84
CA ASN A 359 6.64 3.45 -9.21
C ASN A 359 5.46 3.52 -8.26
N LEU A 360 4.51 2.61 -8.37
CA LEU A 360 3.35 2.35 -7.49
C LEU A 360 3.64 2.30 -5.98
N GLN A 361 4.81 2.69 -5.57
CA GLN A 361 5.35 2.52 -4.22
C GLN A 361 5.41 3.81 -3.41
N GLY A 362 5.01 4.93 -4.01
CA GLY A 362 4.88 6.22 -3.32
C GLY A 362 3.67 6.35 -2.39
N ASP A 363 2.93 5.27 -2.19
CA ASP A 363 1.57 5.31 -1.66
C ASP A 363 1.42 5.16 -0.14
N ILE A 364 2.37 5.63 0.62
CA ILE A 364 1.99 6.08 1.95
C ILE A 364 1.61 7.55 1.79
N GLN A 365 0.32 7.77 1.56
CA GLN A 365 -0.20 9.13 1.63
C GLN A 365 0.20 9.73 2.98
N PRO A 366 0.75 10.95 3.02
CA PRO A 366 1.04 11.63 4.27
C PRO A 366 -0.16 11.58 5.20
N SER A 367 0.06 11.39 6.49
CA SER A 367 -1.02 11.35 7.46
C SER A 367 -1.87 12.62 7.42
N LEU A 368 -1.27 13.74 7.09
CA LEU A 368 -1.94 15.01 6.86
C LEU A 368 -2.95 14.94 5.70
N ALA A 369 -2.57 14.31 4.60
CA ALA A 369 -3.47 14.10 3.46
C ALA A 369 -4.63 13.16 3.82
N LEU A 370 -4.37 12.10 4.60
CA LEU A 370 -5.42 11.19 5.08
C LEU A 370 -6.41 11.89 6.00
N VAL A 371 -5.94 12.77 6.88
CA VAL A 371 -6.81 13.61 7.74
C VAL A 371 -7.69 14.52 6.89
N LEU A 372 -7.12 15.19 5.88
CA LEU A 372 -7.87 16.05 4.96
C LEU A 372 -8.95 15.26 4.21
N LEU A 373 -8.61 14.10 3.66
CA LEU A 373 -9.56 13.25 2.95
C LEU A 373 -10.70 12.80 3.87
N PHE A 374 -10.39 12.44 5.12
CA PHE A 374 -11.42 12.14 6.11
C PHE A 374 -12.36 13.34 6.35
N LEU A 375 -11.83 14.54 6.52
CA LEU A 375 -12.62 15.76 6.72
C LEU A 375 -13.53 16.05 5.51
N ARG A 376 -13.01 15.92 4.30
CA ARG A 376 -13.80 16.10 3.07
C ARG A 376 -14.91 15.07 2.95
N ASP A 377 -14.65 13.81 3.28
CA ASP A 377 -15.68 12.78 3.27
C ASP A 377 -16.77 13.04 4.31
N VAL A 378 -16.41 13.56 5.49
CA VAL A 378 -17.41 13.99 6.50
C VAL A 378 -18.31 15.10 5.97
N GLU A 379 -17.74 16.07 5.23
CA GLU A 379 -18.53 17.16 4.65
C GLU A 379 -19.40 16.68 3.47
N SER A 380 -18.85 15.89 2.55
CA SER A 380 -19.57 15.39 1.37
C SER A 380 -20.66 14.37 1.71
N ALA A 381 -20.51 13.61 2.79
CA ALA A 381 -21.49 12.61 3.22
C ALA A 381 -22.81 13.20 3.75
N GLU A 382 -22.95 14.52 3.88
CA GLU A 382 -24.25 15.15 4.22
C GLU A 382 -25.30 14.98 3.11
N SER A 383 -24.87 14.87 1.86
CA SER A 383 -25.76 14.77 0.70
C SER A 383 -26.12 13.32 0.34
N ASP A 384 -25.49 12.32 0.92
CA ASP A 384 -25.68 10.92 0.54
C ASP A 384 -26.04 10.03 1.75
N ALA A 385 -27.31 9.60 1.81
CA ALA A 385 -27.83 8.74 2.86
C ALA A 385 -27.22 7.33 2.90
N SER A 386 -26.38 6.96 1.93
CA SER A 386 -25.67 5.68 1.90
C SER A 386 -24.46 5.66 2.84
N TYR A 387 -23.96 6.81 3.28
CA TYR A 387 -22.84 6.91 4.21
C TYR A 387 -23.29 7.01 5.66
N GLN A 388 -22.63 6.24 6.53
CA GLN A 388 -22.83 6.32 7.98
C GLN A 388 -21.52 6.79 8.64
N ARG A 389 -21.65 7.77 9.53
CA ARG A 389 -20.54 8.23 10.37
C ARG A 389 -20.61 7.52 11.70
N LYS A 390 -19.53 6.87 12.07
CA LYS A 390 -19.44 6.11 13.32
C LYS A 390 -18.25 6.55 14.13
N ILE A 391 -18.36 6.36 15.45
CA ILE A 391 -17.23 6.37 16.34
C ILE A 391 -17.16 5.02 17.05
N SER A 392 -15.97 4.41 17.04
CA SER A 392 -15.72 3.16 17.74
C SER A 392 -14.69 3.36 18.85
N VAL A 393 -14.89 2.70 19.98
CA VAL A 393 -13.92 2.62 21.08
C VAL A 393 -13.62 1.15 21.32
N ASN A 394 -12.38 0.76 21.12
CA ASN A 394 -11.89 -0.58 21.31
C ASN A 394 -10.95 -0.64 22.53
N VAL A 395 -11.02 -1.71 23.31
CA VAL A 395 -10.13 -1.99 24.42
C VAL A 395 -9.20 -3.13 24.02
N VAL A 396 -7.89 -2.86 23.96
CA VAL A 396 -6.89 -3.89 23.72
C VAL A 396 -6.22 -4.22 25.05
N SER A 397 -6.47 -5.43 25.57
CA SER A 397 -5.71 -5.97 26.68
C SER A 397 -4.37 -6.47 26.17
N SER A 398 -3.27 -6.01 26.75
CA SER A 398 -1.95 -6.59 26.49
C SER A 398 -1.87 -7.97 27.14
N GLY A 399 -2.37 -8.99 26.43
CA GLY A 399 -2.15 -10.39 26.79
C GLY A 399 -0.70 -10.74 26.54
N GLY A 400 0.06 -11.03 27.59
CA GLY A 400 1.40 -11.55 27.44
C GLY A 400 1.35 -12.90 26.73
N HIS A 401 1.89 -13.01 25.53
CA HIS A 401 2.28 -14.28 24.95
C HIS A 401 3.55 -14.77 25.67
N GLY A 402 3.36 -15.42 26.79
CA GLY A 402 4.38 -16.23 27.44
C GLY A 402 4.24 -17.66 26.91
N SER A 403 5.16 -18.06 26.05
CA SER A 403 5.43 -19.47 25.78
C SER A 403 5.85 -20.13 27.09
N GLY A 404 5.14 -21.20 27.50
CA GLY A 404 5.35 -21.88 28.75
C GLY A 404 6.75 -22.44 28.97
N TYR A 405 7.27 -22.26 30.15
CA TYR A 405 7.93 -23.28 30.96
C TYR A 405 7.64 -23.02 32.46
N SER A 406 7.35 -24.08 33.12
CA SER A 406 6.90 -24.26 34.48
C SER A 406 7.72 -23.59 35.58
N GLY A 407 7.03 -23.10 36.61
CA GLY A 407 7.50 -23.12 37.97
C GLY A 407 7.70 -21.77 38.64
N GLY A 408 6.87 -21.44 39.61
CA GLY A 408 7.18 -20.47 40.65
C GLY A 408 6.17 -19.35 40.85
N HIS A 409 5.62 -19.34 42.02
CA HIS A 409 4.74 -18.34 42.62
C HIS A 409 5.13 -16.90 42.34
N GLY A 410 4.16 -16.05 42.05
CA GLY A 410 4.36 -14.66 42.32
C GLY A 410 3.46 -13.69 41.57
N ILE A 411 2.57 -13.11 42.29
CA ILE A 411 2.07 -11.74 42.22
C ILE A 411 1.40 -11.33 40.87
N GLY A 412 0.08 -11.10 40.93
CA GLY A 412 -0.76 -10.56 39.90
C GLY A 412 -0.26 -9.21 39.40
N GLY A 413 0.24 -9.19 38.17
CA GLY A 413 0.43 -7.97 37.41
C GLY A 413 -0.90 -7.62 36.75
N GLU A 414 -1.53 -6.53 37.16
CA GLU A 414 -2.68 -5.95 36.47
C GLU A 414 -2.28 -5.69 34.99
N GLY A 415 -2.85 -6.47 34.08
CA GLY A 415 -2.70 -6.25 32.65
C GLY A 415 -3.26 -4.88 32.32
N SER A 416 -2.41 -3.94 31.88
CA SER A 416 -2.87 -2.62 31.49
C SER A 416 -3.69 -2.74 30.19
N SER A 417 -4.99 -2.51 30.30
CA SER A 417 -5.85 -2.37 29.14
C SER A 417 -5.70 -0.96 28.55
N ARG A 418 -5.47 -0.87 27.24
CA ARG A 418 -5.43 0.41 26.53
C ARG A 418 -6.72 0.57 25.73
N ARG A 419 -7.31 1.74 25.82
CA ARG A 419 -8.50 2.11 25.05
C ARG A 419 -8.09 2.95 23.85
N PHE A 420 -8.73 2.72 22.72
CA PHE A 420 -8.49 3.44 21.47
C PHE A 420 -9.81 3.91 20.90
N ALA A 421 -9.92 5.20 20.59
CA ALA A 421 -11.03 5.77 19.85
C ALA A 421 -10.66 5.94 18.37
N ARG A 422 -11.65 5.70 17.51
CA ARG A 422 -11.52 5.82 16.06
C ARG A 422 -12.82 6.41 15.51
N LEU A 423 -12.70 7.39 14.62
CA LEU A 423 -13.80 7.90 13.78
C LEU A 423 -13.80 7.16 12.44
N GLU A 424 -14.98 6.80 11.96
CA GLU A 424 -15.21 6.11 10.69
C GLU A 424 -16.29 6.83 9.88
#